data_003c03edecadf93631e54ec2e83d2c96
#
_entry.id   003c03edecadf93631e54ec2e83d2c96
#
_cell.length_a   1.000
_cell.length_b   1.000
_cell.length_c   1.000
_cell.angle_alpha   90.00
_cell.angle_beta   90.00
_cell.angle_gamma   90.00
#
_symmetry.space_group_name_H-M   'P 1'
#
loop_
_entity.id
_entity.type
_entity.pdbx_description
1 polymer ?
#
loop_
_entity_poly.entity_id
_entity_poly.type
_entity_poly.pdbx_seq_one_letter_code
_entity_poly.pdbx_strand_id
1 'polypeptide(L)'
;MSNSDEKPASLVKGAIYNPEENRHFMTISPISEIVSVKSFGVTVARSNEALCLKEVGYSIYPPVTYFPHDDVDWKLLESSEKTTYCPLKGHTKYFHLNIKDEKLLDAAWVYQKVIKEAQSIQGFVAFDLSRDIRIC
;
A
#
# COMPACT_ATOMS: atom_id res chain seq x y z
N MET A 1 10.85 35.88 -7.89
CA MET A 1 10.39 35.22 -7.58
C MET A 1 10.46 34.23 -7.32
N SER A 2 10.73 33.94 -7.11
CA SER A 2 10.60 33.03 -6.96
C SER A 2 10.19 32.38 -6.60
N ASN A 3 10.36 31.97 -6.80
CA ASN A 3 9.62 31.49 -6.10
C ASN A 3 9.92 30.44 -5.21
N SER A 4 10.46 30.69 -4.30
CA SER A 4 10.70 29.83 -3.19
C SER A 4 9.51 28.96 -2.82
N ASP A 5 8.37 29.35 -3.30
CA ASP A 5 7.14 28.57 -3.09
C ASP A 5 6.85 27.63 -4.25
N GLU A 6 7.81 27.48 -5.14
CA GLU A 6 7.71 26.42 -6.13
C GLU A 6 7.73 25.09 -5.42
N LYS A 7 6.72 24.31 -5.65
CA LYS A 7 6.57 23.03 -4.99
C LYS A 7 7.28 21.94 -5.77
N PRO A 8 7.83 20.92 -5.10
CA PRO A 8 8.33 19.75 -5.80
C PRO A 8 7.32 19.15 -6.77
N ALA A 9 6.02 19.36 -6.53
CA ALA A 9 4.97 18.90 -7.41
C ALA A 9 5.14 19.40 -8.84
N SER A 10 5.76 20.56 -9.03
CA SER A 10 6.05 21.08 -10.35
C SER A 10 7.06 20.21 -11.09
N LEU A 11 7.83 19.40 -10.38
CA LEU A 11 8.85 18.52 -10.93
C LEU A 11 8.37 17.08 -11.11
N VAL A 12 7.39 16.66 -10.36
CA VAL A 12 6.86 15.29 -10.42
C VAL A 12 5.36 15.36 -10.65
N LYS A 13 4.99 15.19 -11.89
CA LYS A 13 3.59 15.30 -12.29
C LYS A 13 2.75 14.19 -11.66
N GLY A 14 1.61 14.56 -11.10
CA GLY A 14 0.68 13.61 -10.50
C GLY A 14 1.07 13.08 -9.15
N ALA A 15 2.16 13.59 -8.55
CA ALA A 15 2.59 13.15 -7.23
C ALA A 15 1.66 13.69 -6.14
N ILE A 16 1.52 12.88 -5.09
CA ILE A 16 0.76 13.24 -3.89
C ILE A 16 1.77 13.59 -2.81
N TYR A 17 1.66 14.78 -2.24
CA TYR A 17 2.64 15.30 -1.29
C TYR A 17 2.11 15.29 0.13
N ASN A 18 3.01 14.97 1.08
CA ASN A 18 2.75 15.16 2.49
C ASN A 18 2.52 16.67 2.72
N PRO A 19 1.38 17.07 3.26
CA PRO A 19 1.09 18.50 3.44
C PRO A 19 2.08 19.21 4.36
N GLU A 20 2.80 18.49 5.22
CA GLU A 20 3.72 19.07 6.18
C GLU A 20 5.18 18.93 5.76
N GLU A 21 5.47 18.16 4.71
CA GLU A 21 6.84 17.93 4.27
C GLU A 21 6.86 17.63 2.76
N ASN A 22 7.17 18.60 1.94
CA ASN A 22 7.13 18.50 0.48
C ASN A 22 8.12 17.49 -0.11
N ARG A 23 9.13 17.10 0.65
CA ARG A 23 10.09 16.09 0.18
C ARG A 23 9.61 14.67 0.41
N HIS A 24 8.47 14.52 1.07
CA HIS A 24 7.79 13.24 1.27
C HIS A 24 6.60 13.20 0.34
N PHE A 25 6.68 12.35 -0.67
CA PHE A 25 5.63 12.26 -1.69
C PHE A 25 5.51 10.84 -2.22
N MET A 26 4.43 10.58 -2.94
CA MET A 26 4.17 9.28 -3.56
C MET A 26 3.46 9.44 -4.88
N THR A 27 3.56 8.40 -5.71
CA THR A 27 2.73 8.26 -6.91
C THR A 27 1.97 6.95 -6.83
N ILE A 28 0.77 6.93 -7.38
CA ILE A 28 -0.08 5.74 -7.44
C ILE A 28 -0.46 5.55 -8.90
N SER A 29 -0.18 4.36 -9.43
CA SER A 29 -0.50 4.06 -10.82
C SER A 29 -1.06 2.65 -10.96
N PRO A 30 -1.93 2.41 -11.95
CA PRO A 30 -2.48 1.07 -12.16
C PRO A 30 -1.42 0.12 -12.70
N ILE A 31 -1.58 -1.17 -12.37
CA ILE A 31 -0.76 -2.23 -12.93
C ILE A 31 -1.61 -2.91 -14.00
N SER A 32 -1.10 -2.92 -15.23
CA SER A 32 -1.88 -3.43 -16.37
C SER A 32 -1.94 -4.94 -16.45
N GLU A 33 -1.00 -5.65 -15.81
CA GLU A 33 -0.99 -7.10 -15.83
C GLU A 33 -1.79 -7.67 -14.66
N ILE A 34 -2.15 -8.95 -14.78
CA ILE A 34 -2.69 -9.69 -13.65
C ILE A 34 -1.56 -10.01 -12.69
N VAL A 35 -1.73 -9.68 -11.43
CA VAL A 35 -0.75 -9.97 -10.39
C VAL A 35 -1.40 -10.79 -9.28
N SER A 36 -0.61 -11.63 -8.64
CA SER A 36 -1.08 -12.48 -7.54
C SER A 36 -0.15 -12.36 -6.35
N VAL A 37 -0.71 -12.55 -5.16
CA VAL A 37 0.06 -12.70 -3.92
C VAL A 37 -0.07 -14.13 -3.47
N LYS A 38 1.05 -14.77 -3.21
CA LYS A 38 1.08 -16.15 -2.72
C LYS A 38 1.91 -16.25 -1.45
N SER A 39 1.47 -17.14 -0.57
CA SER A 39 2.17 -17.46 0.66
C SER A 39 2.08 -18.96 0.87
N PHE A 40 3.23 -19.61 1.05
CA PHE A 40 3.32 -21.07 1.19
C PHE A 40 2.54 -21.80 0.08
N GLY A 41 2.62 -21.30 -1.16
CA GLY A 41 1.97 -21.89 -2.30
C GLY A 41 0.47 -21.62 -2.43
N VAL A 42 -0.12 -20.87 -1.49
CA VAL A 42 -1.55 -20.54 -1.50
C VAL A 42 -1.74 -19.12 -2.03
N THR A 43 -2.67 -18.95 -2.98
CA THR A 43 -3.02 -17.64 -3.50
C THR A 43 -3.88 -16.89 -2.50
N VAL A 44 -3.39 -15.74 -2.05
CA VAL A 44 -4.07 -14.88 -1.08
C VAL A 44 -4.88 -13.79 -1.79
N ALA A 45 -4.34 -13.30 -2.90
CA ALA A 45 -5.00 -12.26 -3.69
C ALA A 45 -4.58 -12.42 -5.14
N ARG A 46 -5.49 -12.02 -6.06
CA ARG A 46 -5.22 -12.02 -7.48
C ARG A 46 -6.09 -10.95 -8.13
N SER A 47 -5.47 -10.08 -8.92
CA SER A 47 -6.20 -8.94 -9.48
C SER A 47 -5.62 -8.47 -10.80
N ASN A 48 -6.48 -7.98 -11.69
CA ASN A 48 -6.08 -7.21 -12.86
C ASN A 48 -6.31 -5.71 -12.64
N GLU A 49 -6.61 -5.31 -11.41
CA GLU A 49 -6.87 -3.91 -11.05
C GLU A 49 -6.02 -3.46 -9.86
N ALA A 50 -4.89 -4.09 -9.66
CA ALA A 50 -3.98 -3.72 -8.58
C ALA A 50 -3.32 -2.37 -8.88
N LEU A 51 -2.89 -1.69 -7.83
CA LEU A 51 -2.21 -0.40 -7.92
C LEU A 51 -0.78 -0.53 -7.43
N CYS A 52 0.12 0.21 -8.06
CA CYS A 52 1.51 0.32 -7.64
C CYS A 52 1.70 1.69 -6.98
N LEU A 53 2.16 1.67 -5.73
CA LEU A 53 2.47 2.88 -4.99
C LEU A 53 3.98 2.99 -4.84
N LYS A 54 4.54 4.11 -5.28
CA LYS A 54 5.96 4.44 -5.14
C LYS A 54 6.07 5.64 -4.22
N GLU A 55 6.92 5.53 -3.22
CA GLU A 55 7.04 6.54 -2.18
C GLU A 55 8.49 6.96 -2.00
N VAL A 56 8.70 8.26 -1.82
CA VAL A 56 9.99 8.86 -1.50
C VAL A 56 9.82 9.68 -0.22
N GLY A 57 10.70 9.46 0.74
CA GLY A 57 10.74 10.20 2.00
C GLY A 57 12.19 10.43 2.38
N TYR A 58 12.61 9.86 3.51
CA TYR A 58 14.02 9.89 3.88
C TYR A 58 14.87 9.05 2.93
N SER A 59 14.23 8.14 2.21
CA SER A 59 14.87 7.31 1.21
C SER A 59 13.85 6.98 0.12
N ILE A 60 14.29 6.24 -0.88
CA ILE A 60 13.39 5.70 -1.90
C ILE A 60 12.95 4.33 -1.39
N TYR A 61 11.66 4.20 -1.09
CA TYR A 61 11.12 2.96 -0.57
C TYR A 61 10.81 1.98 -1.70
N PRO A 62 10.87 0.66 -1.45
CA PRO A 62 10.45 -0.33 -2.45
C PRO A 62 8.99 -0.09 -2.85
N PRO A 63 8.64 -0.27 -4.12
CA PRO A 63 7.25 -0.14 -4.54
C PRO A 63 6.34 -1.10 -3.80
N VAL A 64 5.12 -0.67 -3.50
CA VAL A 64 4.13 -1.48 -2.81
C VAL A 64 2.95 -1.71 -3.74
N THR A 65 2.51 -2.96 -3.84
CA THR A 65 1.33 -3.34 -4.63
C THR A 65 0.12 -3.39 -3.71
N TYR A 66 -0.95 -2.71 -4.12
CA TYR A 66 -2.21 -2.67 -3.39
C TYR A 66 -3.29 -3.39 -4.20
N PHE A 67 -4.01 -4.29 -3.54
CA PHE A 67 -5.04 -5.13 -4.17
C PHE A 67 -6.43 -4.65 -3.78
N PRO A 68 -7.38 -4.59 -4.73
CA PRO A 68 -8.77 -4.28 -4.38
C PRO A 68 -9.31 -5.26 -3.34
N HIS A 69 -10.16 -4.76 -2.47
CA HIS A 69 -10.77 -5.54 -1.40
C HIS A 69 -11.37 -6.87 -1.92
N ASP A 70 -12.11 -6.81 -3.02
CA ASP A 70 -12.83 -7.98 -3.53
C ASP A 70 -11.94 -9.02 -4.19
N ASP A 71 -10.69 -8.69 -4.44
CA ASP A 71 -9.73 -9.61 -5.06
C ASP A 71 -8.84 -10.32 -4.05
N VAL A 72 -9.15 -10.18 -2.76
CA VAL A 72 -8.39 -10.78 -1.66
C VAL A 72 -9.24 -11.88 -1.02
N ASP A 73 -8.60 -13.00 -0.71
CA ASP A 73 -9.27 -14.10 0.00
C ASP A 73 -9.28 -13.79 1.50
N TRP A 74 -10.33 -13.12 1.94
CA TRP A 74 -10.45 -12.66 3.32
C TRP A 74 -10.55 -13.77 4.34
N LYS A 75 -10.87 -15.00 3.91
CA LYS A 75 -10.89 -16.14 4.82
C LYS A 75 -9.52 -16.44 5.40
N LEU A 76 -8.47 -15.97 4.73
CA LEU A 76 -7.09 -16.18 5.16
C LEU A 76 -6.57 -15.05 6.06
N LEU A 77 -7.32 -13.97 6.20
CA LEU A 77 -6.91 -12.80 6.98
C LEU A 77 -7.67 -12.73 8.29
N GLU A 78 -6.92 -12.42 9.35
CA GLU A 78 -7.47 -12.28 10.69
C GLU A 78 -7.14 -10.87 11.20
N SER A 79 -8.14 -10.18 11.75
CA SER A 79 -7.96 -8.82 12.26
C SER A 79 -6.89 -8.77 13.35
N SER A 80 -5.95 -7.85 13.22
CA SER A 80 -4.96 -7.54 14.23
C SER A 80 -5.41 -6.32 15.05
N GLU A 81 -4.85 -6.17 16.25
CA GLU A 81 -5.11 -4.97 17.04
C GLU A 81 -4.17 -3.82 16.68
N LYS A 82 -3.19 -4.07 15.83
CA LYS A 82 -2.23 -3.05 15.43
C LYS A 82 -2.86 -2.03 14.51
N THR A 83 -2.57 -0.76 14.77
CA THR A 83 -2.92 0.36 13.89
C THR A 83 -1.74 1.30 13.80
N THR A 84 -1.62 2.01 12.69
CA THR A 84 -0.60 3.05 12.52
C THR A 84 -1.21 4.22 11.77
N TYR A 85 -0.48 5.33 11.75
CA TYR A 85 -0.88 6.52 11.02
C TYR A 85 0.28 7.00 10.15
N CYS A 86 -0.01 7.32 8.90
CA CYS A 86 0.94 7.90 7.97
C CYS A 86 0.40 9.25 7.50
N PRO A 87 1.14 10.37 7.71
CA PRO A 87 0.64 11.68 7.30
C PRO A 87 0.44 11.82 5.80
N LEU A 88 1.07 10.95 5.01
CA LEU A 88 0.89 10.95 3.55
C LEU A 88 -0.31 10.13 3.11
N LYS A 89 -0.69 9.09 3.86
CA LYS A 89 -1.71 8.13 3.42
C LYS A 89 -2.92 8.07 4.34
N GLY A 90 -2.73 8.12 5.67
CA GLY A 90 -3.84 8.07 6.62
C GLY A 90 -3.70 6.97 7.66
N HIS A 91 -4.85 6.49 8.14
CA HIS A 91 -4.91 5.49 9.21
C HIS A 91 -4.92 4.08 8.65
N THR A 92 -4.10 3.21 9.25
CA THR A 92 -3.90 1.84 8.81
C THR A 92 -4.46 0.85 9.80
N LYS A 93 -5.04 -0.23 9.29
CA LYS A 93 -5.40 -1.40 10.08
C LYS A 93 -4.61 -2.58 9.55
N TYR A 94 -4.12 -3.42 10.47
CA TYR A 94 -3.31 -4.59 10.12
C TYR A 94 -4.08 -5.88 10.28
N PHE A 95 -3.60 -6.91 9.57
CA PHE A 95 -4.20 -8.25 9.59
C PHE A 95 -3.10 -9.30 9.68
N HIS A 96 -3.38 -10.35 10.41
CA HIS A 96 -2.57 -11.56 10.39
C HIS A 96 -2.97 -12.39 9.18
N LEU A 97 -2.03 -13.16 8.65
CA LEU A 97 -2.29 -14.05 7.54
C LEU A 97 -2.18 -15.49 8.04
N ASN A 98 -3.26 -16.25 7.89
CA ASN A 98 -3.32 -17.65 8.31
C ASN A 98 -3.28 -18.54 7.08
N ILE A 99 -2.15 -19.22 6.88
CA ILE A 99 -1.95 -20.12 5.74
C ILE A 99 -1.55 -21.48 6.27
N LYS A 100 -2.41 -22.49 6.04
CA LYS A 100 -2.17 -23.84 6.54
C LYS A 100 -1.95 -23.77 8.06
N ASP A 101 -0.85 -24.26 8.57
CA ASP A 101 -0.53 -24.22 9.99
C ASP A 101 0.31 -23.00 10.38
N GLU A 102 0.51 -22.06 9.43
CA GLU A 102 1.36 -20.89 9.64
C GLU A 102 0.51 -19.66 9.92
N LYS A 103 0.94 -18.87 10.90
CA LYS A 103 0.31 -17.59 11.19
C LYS A 103 1.37 -16.50 11.10
N LEU A 104 1.22 -15.62 10.11
CA LEU A 104 2.12 -14.50 9.92
C LEU A 104 1.48 -13.26 10.56
N LEU A 105 2.09 -12.77 11.63
CA LEU A 105 1.52 -11.66 12.39
C LEU A 105 1.71 -10.34 11.65
N ASP A 106 0.64 -9.54 11.60
CA ASP A 106 0.66 -8.20 11.00
C ASP A 106 1.22 -8.19 9.58
N ALA A 107 0.86 -9.19 8.81
CA ALA A 107 1.45 -9.44 7.49
C ALA A 107 0.75 -8.70 6.35
N ALA A 108 -0.41 -8.10 6.61
CA ALA A 108 -1.15 -7.33 5.62
C ALA A 108 -1.68 -6.06 6.27
N TRP A 109 -1.92 -5.03 5.45
CA TRP A 109 -2.49 -3.79 5.99
C TRP A 109 -3.43 -3.14 4.98
N VAL A 110 -4.35 -2.34 5.51
CA VAL A 110 -5.34 -1.60 4.74
C VAL A 110 -5.40 -0.17 5.28
N TYR A 111 -5.38 0.80 4.40
CA TYR A 111 -5.64 2.18 4.79
C TYR A 111 -7.15 2.40 4.78
N GLN A 112 -7.75 2.39 5.97
CA GLN A 112 -9.21 2.50 6.12
C GLN A 112 -9.70 3.93 6.01
N LYS A 113 -8.92 4.86 6.56
CA LYS A 113 -9.20 6.29 6.45
C LYS A 113 -7.97 6.93 5.84
N VAL A 114 -8.15 7.49 4.67
CA VAL A 114 -7.04 8.08 3.91
C VAL A 114 -7.23 9.59 3.84
N ILE A 115 -6.14 10.30 3.62
CA ILE A 115 -6.24 11.71 3.26
C ILE A 115 -6.91 11.80 1.89
N LYS A 116 -7.50 12.95 1.60
CA LYS A 116 -8.27 13.14 0.37
C LYS A 116 -7.50 12.72 -0.88
N GLU A 117 -6.21 13.07 -0.94
CA GLU A 117 -5.37 12.83 -2.10
C GLU A 117 -5.03 11.35 -2.28
N ALA A 118 -5.19 10.54 -1.24
CA ALA A 118 -4.86 9.12 -1.28
C ALA A 118 -6.10 8.22 -1.43
N GLN A 119 -7.23 8.78 -1.83
CA GLN A 119 -8.49 8.01 -1.87
C GLN A 119 -8.44 6.78 -2.78
N SER A 120 -7.59 6.80 -3.80
CA SER A 120 -7.50 5.66 -4.72
C SER A 120 -7.08 4.36 -4.04
N ILE A 121 -6.37 4.42 -2.89
CA ILE A 121 -5.95 3.21 -2.18
C ILE A 121 -6.86 2.88 -0.99
N GLN A 122 -7.88 3.67 -0.73
CA GLN A 122 -8.76 3.39 0.41
C GLN A 122 -9.41 2.03 0.27
N GLY A 123 -9.24 1.19 1.29
CA GLY A 123 -9.78 -0.17 1.30
C GLY A 123 -8.95 -1.19 0.54
N PHE A 124 -7.92 -0.76 -0.19
CA PHE A 124 -7.01 -1.69 -0.86
C PHE A 124 -6.07 -2.33 0.16
N VAL A 125 -5.60 -3.54 -0.15
CA VAL A 125 -4.81 -4.36 0.76
C VAL A 125 -3.40 -4.51 0.23
N ALA A 126 -2.42 -4.30 1.09
CA ALA A 126 -1.01 -4.56 0.80
C ALA A 126 -0.47 -5.64 1.74
N PHE A 127 0.64 -6.26 1.34
CA PHE A 127 1.22 -7.39 2.06
C PHE A 127 2.70 -7.16 2.32
N ASP A 128 3.18 -7.70 3.43
CA ASP A 128 4.59 -7.58 3.83
C ASP A 128 5.43 -8.62 3.10
N LEU A 129 6.11 -8.19 2.03
CA LEU A 129 6.90 -9.09 1.20
C LEU A 129 8.23 -9.51 1.83
N SER A 130 8.57 -8.96 2.99
CA SER A 130 9.73 -9.42 3.75
C SER A 130 9.46 -10.72 4.51
N ARG A 131 8.21 -11.16 4.49
CA ARG A 131 7.78 -12.42 5.10
C ARG A 131 7.69 -13.49 4.01
N ASP A 132 7.14 -14.65 4.32
CA ASP A 132 6.94 -15.73 3.33
C ASP A 132 5.75 -15.41 2.42
N ILE A 133 5.82 -14.28 1.75
CA ILE A 133 4.78 -13.74 0.87
C ILE A 133 5.45 -13.23 -0.40
N ARG A 134 4.91 -13.60 -1.56
CA ARG A 134 5.48 -13.23 -2.85
C ARG A 134 4.43 -12.68 -3.80
N ILE A 135 4.85 -11.73 -4.63
CA ILE A 135 4.07 -11.27 -5.77
C ILE A 135 4.55 -12.02 -7.00
N CYS A 136 3.60 -12.52 -7.75
CA CYS A 136 3.88 -13.28 -8.98
C CYS A 136 3.28 -12.60 -10.20
#